data_0061724cd88330d0c586b02a349abfc8
#
_entry.id   0061724cd88330d0c586b02a349abfc8
#
_cell.length_a   1.000
_cell.length_b   1.000
_cell.length_c   1.000
_cell.angle_alpha   90.00
_cell.angle_beta   90.00
_cell.angle_gamma   90.00
#
_symmetry.space_group_name_H-M   'P 1'
#
loop_
_entity.id
_entity.type
_entity.pdbx_description
1 polymer ?
#
loop_
_entity_poly.entity_id
_entity_poly.type
_entity_poly.pdbx_seq_one_letter_code
_entity_poly.pdbx_strand_id
1 'polypeptide(L)'
;IQLLKPSSFTPVLALVGIVLIMAGKERQKDTGSILLGFAVLMYGMEAMSGAVSPLRTSESFRSLLLLFSNPILGVLAGAVFTAIIQSSSASVGVLQALASTGAITMASAIPIIMGQNIGTCVTAMLSSIGANTNAKRAAVVHLSFNIIGTAVMLVVFCVVRAMLQPAFLSLPATA
;
A
#
# COMPACT_ATOMS: atom_id res chain seq x y z
N ILE A 1 -11.41 13.35 -21.20
CA ILE A 1 -10.45 12.65 -20.31
C ILE A 1 -11.18 11.82 -19.21
N GLN A 2 -12.51 11.92 -19.05
CA GLN A 2 -13.26 11.09 -18.09
C GLN A 2 -13.34 9.60 -18.50
N LEU A 3 -13.21 9.29 -19.78
CA LEU A 3 -13.22 7.92 -20.31
C LEU A 3 -11.99 7.08 -19.92
N LEU A 4 -10.92 7.72 -19.43
CA LEU A 4 -9.70 7.04 -18.97
C LEU A 4 -9.66 6.80 -17.46
N LYS A 5 -10.73 7.11 -16.73
CA LYS A 5 -10.79 6.77 -15.30
C LYS A 5 -10.95 5.26 -15.14
N PRO A 6 -10.15 4.61 -14.27
CA PRO A 6 -10.28 3.17 -14.03
C PRO A 6 -11.70 2.72 -13.70
N SER A 7 -12.45 3.53 -12.97
CA SER A 7 -13.86 3.29 -12.61
C SER A 7 -14.80 3.12 -13.80
N SER A 8 -14.49 3.75 -14.95
CA SER A 8 -15.33 3.65 -16.15
C SER A 8 -15.16 2.29 -16.87
N PHE A 9 -14.00 1.66 -16.74
CA PHE A 9 -13.72 0.37 -17.39
C PHE A 9 -14.03 -0.83 -16.49
N THR A 10 -14.07 -0.66 -15.19
CA THR A 10 -14.30 -1.74 -14.21
C THR A 10 -15.57 -2.55 -14.49
N PRO A 11 -16.76 -1.94 -14.72
CA PRO A 11 -17.97 -2.71 -15.01
C PRO A 11 -17.88 -3.49 -16.32
N VAL A 12 -17.26 -2.92 -17.35
CA VAL A 12 -17.07 -3.58 -18.64
C VAL A 12 -16.14 -4.78 -18.52
N LEU A 13 -15.01 -4.61 -17.81
CA LEU A 13 -14.09 -5.70 -17.54
C LEU A 13 -14.74 -6.83 -16.73
N ALA A 14 -15.55 -6.48 -15.73
CA ALA A 14 -16.30 -7.45 -14.94
C ALA A 14 -17.29 -8.23 -15.81
N LEU A 15 -18.06 -7.54 -16.65
CA LEU A 15 -19.04 -8.17 -17.54
C LEU A 15 -18.35 -9.13 -18.53
N VAL A 16 -17.30 -8.67 -19.20
CA VAL A 16 -16.51 -9.49 -20.13
C VAL A 16 -15.90 -10.70 -19.41
N GLY A 17 -15.36 -10.49 -18.21
CA GLY A 17 -14.80 -11.56 -17.37
C GLY A 17 -15.83 -12.62 -17.05
N ILE A 18 -17.03 -12.22 -16.60
CA ILE A 18 -18.12 -13.15 -16.28
C ILE A 18 -18.58 -13.92 -17.53
N VAL A 19 -18.77 -13.25 -18.66
CA VAL A 19 -19.18 -13.90 -19.92
C VAL A 19 -18.14 -14.94 -20.35
N LEU A 20 -16.86 -14.62 -20.28
CA LEU A 20 -15.78 -15.56 -20.62
C LEU A 20 -15.72 -16.76 -19.67
N ILE A 21 -16.01 -16.57 -18.38
CA ILE A 21 -16.06 -17.67 -17.41
C ILE A 21 -17.25 -18.58 -17.71
N MET A 22 -18.41 -18.01 -18.02
CA MET A 22 -19.64 -18.79 -18.21
C MET A 22 -19.72 -19.49 -19.56
N ALA A 23 -19.33 -18.82 -20.65
CA ALA A 23 -19.50 -19.30 -22.01
C ALA A 23 -18.21 -19.75 -22.70
N GLY A 24 -17.05 -19.52 -22.07
CA GLY A 24 -15.75 -19.75 -22.68
C GLY A 24 -15.22 -21.18 -22.54
N LYS A 25 -14.28 -21.53 -23.41
CA LYS A 25 -13.44 -22.72 -23.29
C LYS A 25 -12.40 -22.51 -22.18
N GLU A 26 -11.71 -23.58 -21.76
CA GLU A 26 -10.74 -23.56 -20.64
C GLU A 26 -9.82 -22.30 -20.61
N ARG A 27 -9.10 -22.02 -21.69
CA ARG A 27 -8.23 -20.81 -21.78
C ARG A 27 -8.99 -19.49 -21.68
N GLN A 28 -10.23 -19.45 -22.14
CA GLN A 28 -11.07 -18.25 -22.05
C GLN A 28 -11.59 -18.04 -20.63
N LYS A 29 -11.82 -19.12 -19.88
CA LYS A 29 -12.18 -19.05 -18.45
C LYS A 29 -11.03 -18.49 -17.63
N ASP A 30 -9.80 -18.89 -17.91
CA ASP A 30 -8.61 -18.34 -17.23
C ASP A 30 -8.49 -16.83 -17.49
N THR A 31 -8.62 -16.41 -18.76
CA THR A 31 -8.63 -14.98 -19.12
C THR A 31 -9.78 -14.24 -18.46
N GLY A 32 -10.98 -14.85 -18.42
CA GLY A 32 -12.14 -14.30 -17.74
C GLY A 32 -11.92 -14.10 -16.24
N SER A 33 -11.26 -15.08 -15.60
CA SER A 33 -10.92 -15.01 -14.16
C SER A 33 -9.92 -13.89 -13.87
N ILE A 34 -8.92 -13.69 -14.73
CA ILE A 34 -7.96 -12.59 -14.62
C ILE A 34 -8.66 -11.23 -14.75
N LEU A 35 -9.51 -11.08 -15.78
CA LEU A 35 -10.26 -9.83 -16.00
C LEU A 35 -11.21 -9.52 -14.85
N LEU A 36 -11.93 -10.53 -14.36
CA LEU A 36 -12.83 -10.36 -13.22
C LEU A 36 -12.06 -10.02 -11.94
N GLY A 37 -10.95 -10.70 -11.67
CA GLY A 37 -10.08 -10.41 -10.53
C GLY A 37 -9.54 -8.98 -10.57
N PHE A 38 -9.13 -8.51 -11.75
CA PHE A 38 -8.68 -7.13 -11.94
C PHE A 38 -9.82 -6.12 -11.72
N ALA A 39 -11.02 -6.41 -12.21
CA ALA A 39 -12.19 -5.58 -11.99
C ALA A 39 -12.57 -5.48 -10.51
N VAL A 40 -12.55 -6.61 -9.78
CA VAL A 40 -12.79 -6.64 -8.32
C VAL A 40 -11.74 -5.83 -7.57
N LEU A 41 -10.47 -5.93 -7.95
CA LEU A 41 -9.39 -5.14 -7.36
C LEU A 41 -9.63 -3.63 -7.57
N MET A 42 -9.94 -3.21 -8.80
CA MET A 42 -10.22 -1.80 -9.11
C MET A 42 -11.44 -1.27 -8.33
N TYR A 43 -12.51 -2.05 -8.28
CA TYR A 43 -13.71 -1.71 -7.50
C TYR A 43 -13.40 -1.59 -6.00
N GLY A 44 -12.61 -2.53 -5.46
CA GLY A 44 -12.19 -2.51 -4.06
C GLY A 44 -11.37 -1.26 -3.72
N MET A 45 -10.46 -0.85 -4.61
CA MET A 45 -9.68 0.40 -4.43
C MET A 45 -10.59 1.64 -4.44
N GLU A 46 -11.58 1.69 -5.32
CA GLU A 46 -12.54 2.80 -5.38
C GLU A 46 -13.42 2.82 -4.12
N ALA A 47 -13.91 1.68 -3.68
CA ALA A 47 -14.68 1.55 -2.44
C ALA A 47 -13.88 1.99 -1.21
N MET A 48 -12.59 1.59 -1.10
CA MET A 48 -11.71 2.05 -0.04
C MET A 48 -11.50 3.57 -0.10
N SER A 49 -11.26 4.13 -1.27
CA SER A 49 -11.10 5.59 -1.45
C SER A 49 -12.36 6.35 -1.04
N GLY A 50 -13.53 5.82 -1.39
CA GLY A 50 -14.82 6.38 -0.96
C GLY A 50 -14.99 6.33 0.57
N ALA A 51 -14.65 5.21 1.19
CA ALA A 51 -14.76 5.01 2.63
C ALA A 51 -13.86 5.95 3.45
N VAL A 52 -12.66 6.26 2.95
CA VAL A 52 -11.70 7.16 3.64
C VAL A 52 -11.87 8.63 3.26
N SER A 53 -12.66 8.94 2.24
CA SER A 53 -12.89 10.31 1.78
C SER A 53 -13.37 11.27 2.89
N PRO A 54 -14.27 10.89 3.83
CA PRO A 54 -14.69 11.77 4.93
C PRO A 54 -13.54 12.15 5.87
N LEU A 55 -12.48 11.34 5.96
CA LEU A 55 -11.34 11.61 6.82
C LEU A 55 -10.55 12.85 6.36
N ARG A 56 -10.63 13.21 5.08
CA ARG A 56 -9.98 14.39 4.51
C ARG A 56 -10.41 15.69 5.22
N THR A 57 -11.66 15.79 5.65
CA THR A 57 -12.22 16.97 6.31
C THR A 57 -12.13 16.91 7.83
N SER A 58 -11.71 15.79 8.40
CA SER A 58 -11.56 15.62 9.85
C SER A 58 -10.28 16.32 10.34
N GLU A 59 -10.44 17.32 11.23
CA GLU A 59 -9.29 18.01 11.84
C GLU A 59 -8.44 17.07 12.69
N SER A 60 -9.06 16.17 13.42
CA SER A 60 -8.36 15.16 14.23
C SER A 60 -7.50 14.25 13.36
N PHE A 61 -8.01 13.86 12.18
CA PHE A 61 -7.25 13.04 11.24
C PHE A 61 -6.09 13.82 10.61
N ARG A 62 -6.32 15.09 10.26
CA ARG A 62 -5.26 15.96 9.72
C ARG A 62 -4.15 16.20 10.74
N SER A 63 -4.49 16.43 12.00
CA SER A 63 -3.49 16.59 13.07
C SER A 63 -2.68 15.30 13.29
N LEU A 64 -3.33 14.13 13.19
CA LEU A 64 -2.64 12.84 13.23
C LEU A 64 -1.66 12.68 12.05
N LEU A 65 -2.08 13.08 10.84
CA LEU A 65 -1.21 13.03 9.66
C LEU A 65 0.01 13.95 9.77
N LEU A 66 -0.12 15.09 10.47
CA LEU A 66 1.01 15.98 10.74
C LEU A 66 2.10 15.32 11.59
N LEU A 67 1.74 14.37 12.46
CA LEU A 67 2.72 13.58 13.21
C LEU A 67 3.58 12.72 12.27
N PHE A 68 3.01 12.23 11.18
CA PHE A 68 3.73 11.42 10.18
C PHE A 68 4.62 12.25 9.24
N SER A 69 4.63 13.58 9.38
CA SER A 69 5.65 14.44 8.77
C SER A 69 7.04 14.20 9.36
N ASN A 70 7.12 13.63 10.57
CA ASN A 70 8.34 13.06 11.11
C ASN A 70 8.60 11.69 10.47
N PRO A 71 9.72 11.51 9.75
CA PRO A 71 9.99 10.27 9.01
C PRO A 71 10.03 9.03 9.90
N ILE A 72 10.52 9.15 11.12
CA ILE A 72 10.60 8.01 12.07
C ILE A 72 9.20 7.56 12.47
N LEU A 73 8.31 8.52 12.78
CA LEU A 73 6.92 8.19 13.12
C LEU A 73 6.17 7.63 11.93
N GLY A 74 6.47 8.09 10.71
CA GLY A 74 5.93 7.52 9.48
C GLY A 74 6.32 6.05 9.29
N VAL A 75 7.60 5.71 9.50
CA VAL A 75 8.09 4.32 9.44
C VAL A 75 7.41 3.46 10.51
N LEU A 76 7.33 3.94 11.75
CA LEU A 76 6.66 3.19 12.83
C LEU A 76 5.18 2.96 12.52
N ALA A 77 4.47 3.99 12.05
CA ALA A 77 3.06 3.87 11.67
C ALA A 77 2.85 2.84 10.56
N GLY A 78 3.65 2.88 9.50
CA GLY A 78 3.59 1.91 8.41
C GLY A 78 3.90 0.48 8.88
N ALA A 79 4.91 0.32 9.74
CA ALA A 79 5.29 -0.98 10.29
C ALA A 79 4.18 -1.57 11.17
N VAL A 80 3.63 -0.81 12.11
CA VAL A 80 2.56 -1.26 13.01
C VAL A 80 1.29 -1.56 12.23
N PHE A 81 0.90 -0.67 11.33
CA PHE A 81 -0.31 -0.85 10.52
C PHE A 81 -0.25 -2.13 9.67
N THR A 82 0.87 -2.37 8.98
CA THR A 82 1.05 -3.57 8.16
C THR A 82 1.18 -4.83 9.01
N ALA A 83 1.83 -4.74 10.18
CA ALA A 83 1.91 -5.86 11.13
C ALA A 83 0.53 -6.30 11.63
N ILE A 84 -0.40 -5.37 11.86
CA ILE A 84 -1.77 -5.65 12.27
C ILE A 84 -2.57 -6.29 11.13
N ILE A 85 -2.52 -5.68 9.94
CA ILE A 85 -3.26 -6.16 8.76
C ILE A 85 -2.67 -7.47 8.22
N GLN A 86 -1.36 -7.70 8.39
CA GLN A 86 -0.61 -8.85 7.88
C GLN A 86 -0.68 -9.02 6.34
N SER A 87 -1.03 -7.95 5.65
CA SER A 87 -1.11 -7.88 4.19
C SER A 87 -0.50 -6.58 3.69
N SER A 88 0.65 -6.66 3.06
CA SER A 88 1.33 -5.48 2.50
C SER A 88 0.54 -4.86 1.35
N SER A 89 -0.07 -5.66 0.50
CA SER A 89 -0.90 -5.17 -0.60
C SER A 89 -2.15 -4.43 -0.10
N ALA A 90 -2.82 -4.95 0.94
CA ALA A 90 -3.95 -4.27 1.57
C ALA A 90 -3.49 -2.96 2.24
N SER A 91 -2.35 -2.99 2.94
CA SER A 91 -1.77 -1.81 3.60
C SER A 91 -1.42 -0.71 2.59
N VAL A 92 -0.78 -1.07 1.47
CA VAL A 92 -0.49 -0.15 0.35
C VAL A 92 -1.80 0.36 -0.27
N GLY A 93 -2.80 -0.50 -0.46
CA GLY A 93 -4.11 -0.11 -0.99
C GLY A 93 -4.80 0.95 -0.11
N VAL A 94 -4.78 0.79 1.20
CA VAL A 94 -5.31 1.79 2.15
C VAL A 94 -4.52 3.10 2.07
N LEU A 95 -3.18 3.03 2.02
CA LEU A 95 -2.34 4.22 1.86
C LEU A 95 -2.63 4.94 0.55
N GLN A 96 -2.81 4.20 -0.55
CA GLN A 96 -3.16 4.75 -1.85
C GLN A 96 -4.56 5.39 -1.84
N ALA A 97 -5.53 4.75 -1.18
CA ALA A 97 -6.85 5.32 -0.98
C ALA A 97 -6.80 6.64 -0.21
N LEU A 98 -6.03 6.71 0.89
CA LEU A 98 -5.79 7.95 1.64
C LEU A 98 -5.05 8.99 0.79
N ALA A 99 -4.06 8.59 0.02
CA ALA A 99 -3.34 9.45 -0.89
C ALA A 99 -4.28 10.06 -1.95
N SER A 100 -5.21 9.25 -2.52
CA SER A 100 -6.16 9.73 -3.53
C SER A 100 -7.09 10.85 -3.03
N THR A 101 -7.27 10.99 -1.72
CA THR A 101 -7.98 12.12 -1.11
C THR A 101 -7.15 13.42 -1.07
N GLY A 102 -5.86 13.37 -1.40
CA GLY A 102 -4.92 14.49 -1.26
C GLY A 102 -4.55 14.82 0.20
N ALA A 103 -4.91 13.95 1.16
CA ALA A 103 -4.62 14.15 2.57
C ALA A 103 -3.17 13.83 2.95
N ILE A 104 -2.48 13.02 2.13
CA ILE A 104 -1.10 12.58 2.38
C ILE A 104 -0.17 13.16 1.32
N THR A 105 0.93 13.75 1.79
CA THR A 105 2.02 14.23 0.91
C THR A 105 3.04 13.12 0.64
N MET A 106 3.84 13.29 -0.41
CA MET A 106 4.97 12.38 -0.69
C MET A 106 5.96 12.31 0.47
N ALA A 107 6.16 13.43 1.19
CA ALA A 107 7.03 13.46 2.36
C ALA A 107 6.58 12.52 3.49
N SER A 108 5.27 12.28 3.63
CA SER A 108 4.72 11.34 4.62
C SER A 108 4.55 9.93 4.05
N ALA A 109 4.17 9.81 2.78
CA ALA A 109 3.93 8.51 2.15
C ALA A 109 5.19 7.64 2.06
N ILE A 110 6.34 8.25 1.69
CA ILE A 110 7.59 7.51 1.52
C ILE A 110 8.04 6.82 2.83
N PRO A 111 8.14 7.50 3.99
CA PRO A 111 8.47 6.83 5.24
C PRO A 111 7.45 5.76 5.66
N ILE A 112 6.15 5.98 5.42
CA ILE A 112 5.12 4.99 5.73
C ILE A 112 5.34 3.72 4.90
N ILE A 113 5.61 3.83 3.60
CA ILE A 113 5.91 2.68 2.72
C ILE A 113 7.17 1.95 3.19
N MET A 114 8.21 2.66 3.60
CA MET A 114 9.40 2.04 4.17
C MET A 114 9.06 1.21 5.42
N GLY A 115 8.19 1.73 6.28
CA GLY A 115 7.70 1.02 7.45
C GLY A 115 6.88 -0.22 7.11
N GLN A 116 6.03 -0.16 6.08
CA GLN A 116 5.22 -1.30 5.62
C GLN A 116 6.10 -2.51 5.26
N ASN A 117 7.30 -2.29 4.72
CA ASN A 117 8.25 -3.37 4.44
C ASN A 117 8.68 -4.10 5.72
N ILE A 118 8.93 -3.38 6.81
CA ILE A 118 9.22 -3.99 8.11
C ILE A 118 8.00 -4.74 8.64
N GLY A 119 6.82 -4.14 8.56
CA GLY A 119 5.56 -4.74 9.02
C GLY A 119 5.24 -6.05 8.33
N THR A 120 5.59 -6.20 7.05
CA THR A 120 5.43 -7.45 6.28
C THR A 120 6.21 -8.62 6.88
N CYS A 121 7.33 -8.35 7.55
CA CYS A 121 8.14 -9.42 8.15
C CYS A 121 7.46 -10.10 9.34
N VAL A 122 6.44 -9.47 9.94
CA VAL A 122 5.71 -10.03 11.09
C VAL A 122 5.05 -11.36 10.72
N THR A 123 4.49 -11.49 9.51
CA THR A 123 3.91 -12.76 9.04
C THR A 123 4.95 -13.89 8.98
N ALA A 124 6.14 -13.61 8.46
CA ALA A 124 7.24 -14.57 8.42
C ALA A 124 7.72 -14.93 9.84
N MET A 125 7.80 -13.95 10.74
CA MET A 125 8.15 -14.18 12.13
C MET A 125 7.12 -15.06 12.83
N LEU A 126 5.83 -14.75 12.69
CA LEU A 126 4.74 -15.56 13.27
C LEU A 126 4.73 -16.99 12.71
N SER A 127 4.89 -17.13 11.39
CA SER A 127 4.96 -18.46 10.74
C SER A 127 6.18 -19.28 11.15
N SER A 128 7.23 -18.64 11.66
CA SER A 128 8.42 -19.32 12.15
C SER A 128 8.28 -19.89 13.57
N ILE A 129 7.21 -19.49 14.30
CA ILE A 129 6.92 -20.01 15.63
C ILE A 129 6.59 -21.49 15.52
N GLY A 130 7.33 -22.33 16.25
CA GLY A 130 7.18 -23.79 16.16
C GLY A 130 7.85 -24.47 14.95
N ALA A 131 8.35 -23.67 13.99
CA ALA A 131 9.06 -24.21 12.82
C ALA A 131 10.50 -24.63 13.14
N ASN A 132 11.13 -25.29 12.18
CA ASN A 132 12.52 -25.74 12.29
C ASN A 132 13.51 -24.56 12.33
N THR A 133 14.76 -24.84 12.71
CA THR A 133 15.81 -23.82 12.89
C THR A 133 16.08 -23.01 11.60
N ASN A 134 15.99 -23.64 10.44
CA ASN A 134 16.25 -22.96 9.17
C ASN A 134 15.14 -21.95 8.83
N ALA A 135 13.86 -22.28 9.11
CA ALA A 135 12.75 -21.35 8.94
C ALA A 135 12.88 -20.13 9.88
N LYS A 136 13.29 -20.33 11.14
CA LYS A 136 13.56 -19.23 12.08
C LYS A 136 14.71 -18.35 11.59
N ARG A 137 15.80 -18.93 11.12
CA ARG A 137 16.93 -18.18 10.53
C ARG A 137 16.48 -17.36 9.33
N ALA A 138 15.69 -17.94 8.42
CA ALA A 138 15.17 -17.23 7.26
C ALA A 138 14.28 -16.04 7.66
N ALA A 139 13.39 -16.21 8.65
CA ALA A 139 12.54 -15.14 9.15
C ALA A 139 13.36 -13.99 9.79
N VAL A 140 14.39 -14.31 10.58
CA VAL A 140 15.28 -13.32 11.19
C VAL A 140 16.09 -12.58 10.12
N VAL A 141 16.64 -13.28 9.14
CA VAL A 141 17.38 -12.67 8.02
C VAL A 141 16.46 -11.72 7.24
N HIS A 142 15.22 -12.14 6.95
CA HIS A 142 14.24 -11.30 6.27
C HIS A 142 13.93 -10.02 7.06
N LEU A 143 13.68 -10.13 8.37
CA LEU A 143 13.45 -8.98 9.24
C LEU A 143 14.68 -8.06 9.30
N SER A 144 15.86 -8.62 9.50
CA SER A 144 17.11 -7.87 9.57
C SER A 144 17.39 -7.09 8.28
N PHE A 145 17.19 -7.73 7.13
CA PHE A 145 17.32 -7.10 5.81
C PHE A 145 16.38 -5.90 5.67
N ASN A 146 15.13 -6.05 6.05
CA ASN A 146 14.15 -4.96 5.95
C ASN A 146 14.43 -3.82 6.95
N ILE A 147 14.90 -4.13 8.16
CA ILE A 147 15.29 -3.10 9.14
C ILE A 147 16.51 -2.32 8.63
N ILE A 148 17.56 -3.02 8.20
CA ILE A 148 18.79 -2.39 7.69
C ILE A 148 18.48 -1.58 6.43
N GLY A 149 17.75 -2.16 5.48
CA GLY A 149 17.34 -1.49 4.25
C GLY A 149 16.52 -0.22 4.54
N THR A 150 15.54 -0.31 5.45
CA THR A 150 14.75 0.86 5.87
C THR A 150 15.62 1.90 6.56
N ALA A 151 16.54 1.52 7.44
CA ALA A 151 17.42 2.46 8.12
C ALA A 151 18.32 3.22 7.12
N VAL A 152 18.94 2.50 6.18
CA VAL A 152 19.77 3.11 5.12
C VAL A 152 18.94 4.06 4.25
N MET A 153 17.78 3.60 3.77
CA MET A 153 16.91 4.43 2.92
C MET A 153 16.34 5.63 3.67
N LEU A 154 16.05 5.49 4.96
CA LEU A 154 15.59 6.60 5.79
C LEU A 154 16.67 7.68 5.95
N VAL A 155 17.92 7.28 6.15
CA VAL A 155 19.05 8.21 6.19
C VAL A 155 19.19 8.95 4.84
N VAL A 156 19.17 8.20 3.72
CA VAL A 156 19.20 8.79 2.37
C VAL A 156 18.03 9.78 2.18
N PHE A 157 16.83 9.39 2.54
CA PHE A 157 15.64 10.24 2.45
C PHE A 157 15.80 11.53 3.27
N CYS A 158 16.28 11.44 4.52
CA CYS A 158 16.49 12.59 5.37
C CYS A 158 17.56 13.53 4.81
N VAL A 159 18.66 12.99 4.28
CA VAL A 159 19.74 13.77 3.65
C VAL A 159 19.21 14.48 2.39
N VAL A 160 18.53 13.76 1.50
CA VAL A 160 17.94 14.33 0.28
C VAL A 160 16.92 15.43 0.63
N ARG A 161 16.07 15.18 1.62
CA ARG A 161 15.10 16.16 2.10
C ARG A 161 15.78 17.42 2.66
N ALA A 162 16.88 17.27 3.43
CA ALA A 162 17.58 18.37 4.05
C ALA A 162 18.41 19.18 3.04
N MET A 163 19.06 18.53 2.08
CA MET A 163 19.99 19.17 1.14
C MET A 163 19.28 19.76 -0.08
N LEU A 164 18.33 19.05 -0.66
CA LEU A 164 17.73 19.40 -1.94
C LEU A 164 16.34 20.03 -1.78
N GLN A 165 15.67 19.85 -0.61
CA GLN A 165 14.29 20.29 -0.36
C GLN A 165 13.40 20.14 -1.62
N PRO A 166 13.34 18.94 -2.22
CA PRO A 166 12.72 18.77 -3.52
C PRO A 166 11.23 19.12 -3.45
N ALA A 167 10.78 19.98 -4.36
CA ALA A 167 9.43 20.48 -4.40
C ALA A 167 8.37 19.36 -4.48
N PHE A 168 8.72 18.20 -5.06
CA PHE A 168 7.79 17.06 -5.17
C PHE A 168 7.39 16.47 -3.80
N LEU A 169 8.17 16.66 -2.74
CA LEU A 169 7.82 16.16 -1.40
C LEU A 169 6.59 16.86 -0.80
N SER A 170 6.29 18.08 -1.22
CA SER A 170 5.10 18.82 -0.80
C SER A 170 3.87 18.50 -1.64
N LEU A 171 4.05 17.79 -2.77
CA LEU A 171 2.93 17.39 -3.63
C LEU A 171 2.08 16.30 -2.94
N PRO A 172 0.76 16.27 -3.24
CA PRO A 172 -0.08 15.15 -2.85
C PRO A 172 0.48 13.84 -3.40
N ALA A 173 0.40 12.76 -2.66
CA ALA A 173 0.90 11.44 -3.07
C ALA A 173 0.08 10.78 -4.21
N THR A 174 -0.83 11.54 -4.80
CA THR A 174 -1.69 11.11 -5.93
C THR A 174 -1.16 11.47 -7.31
N ALA A 175 -0.01 12.11 -7.40
CA ALA A 175 0.53 12.57 -8.68
C ALA A 175 0.99 11.42 -9.58
#